data_8815e5e3e9ae1e22e676f3f44b9db978
#
_entry.id   8815e5e3e9ae1e22e676f3f44b9db978
#
_cell.length_a   1.000
_cell.length_b   1.000
_cell.length_c   1.000
_cell.angle_alpha   90.00
_cell.angle_beta   90.00
_cell.angle_gamma   90.00
#
_symmetry.space_group_name_H-M   'P 1'
#
loop_
_entity.id
_entity.type
_entity.pdbx_description
1 polymer ?
#
loop_
_entity_poly.entity_id
_entity_poly.type
_entity_poly.pdbx_seq_one_letter_code
_entity_poly.pdbx_strand_id
1 'polypeptide(L)'
;MAIDVREGVGIAFESLRENKLRSFLTVLGVIIGITAIMAMISIIEGLNQSMKAQLASLGTDVLYIRPFAPGAWVGEMPDSLRRRKWFKPEDADAIRRNAPAVLAVAPLNFTELRLRSGETQTRPTIVIGTSPDYMVTNNYAVDNGRAFTEAEVEHRSAVCILGVDHVETLFPHVNPVGRTIAIGTQPFMVVGVAEPRGHFLGLSMDELVLVPHTTLEKDFGPNLKMVLNAKPVSPEMIDVAREQISDVLRRQRHVRYDQGDNFAVFTDKSLVDLYGQITGAFYLVMVVISSIGLMVGGIGVMNIMLVSVTERTREIGVRKALGARERDILWQFLVEAMTLTGAGGVIGVLAGLGVGKLVNLLAHFSFGVPIWGILLAFGSATAIGLFFGMYPAVKAARLDPVDSLRYE
;
A
#
# COMPACT_ATOMS: atom_id res chain seq x y z
N MET A 1 -14.40 -13.21 -49.40
CA MET A 1 -15.50 -13.46 -48.45
C MET A 1 -14.95 -13.00 -47.09
N ALA A 2 -15.46 -11.90 -46.55
CA ALA A 2 -15.02 -11.43 -45.25
C ALA A 2 -15.58 -12.41 -44.21
N ILE A 3 -14.69 -13.12 -43.50
CA ILE A 3 -15.10 -14.01 -42.42
C ILE A 3 -15.68 -13.13 -41.32
N ASP A 4 -16.95 -13.36 -40.98
CA ASP A 4 -17.64 -12.61 -39.94
C ASP A 4 -16.96 -12.97 -38.61
N VAL A 5 -16.51 -11.95 -37.83
CA VAL A 5 -15.88 -12.11 -36.52
C VAL A 5 -16.77 -12.95 -35.58
N ARG A 6 -18.09 -12.91 -35.78
CA ARG A 6 -19.06 -13.73 -35.05
C ARG A 6 -18.90 -15.23 -35.31
N GLU A 7 -18.59 -15.60 -36.55
CA GLU A 7 -18.35 -17.00 -36.92
C GLU A 7 -17.07 -17.54 -36.29
N GLY A 8 -16.01 -16.71 -36.27
CA GLY A 8 -14.74 -17.04 -35.58
C GLY A 8 -14.89 -17.25 -34.07
N VAL A 9 -15.70 -16.41 -33.42
CA VAL A 9 -16.00 -16.55 -31.97
C VAL A 9 -16.85 -17.82 -31.70
N GLY A 10 -17.80 -18.15 -32.58
CA GLY A 10 -18.60 -19.37 -32.47
C GLY A 10 -17.76 -20.66 -32.56
N ILE A 11 -16.84 -20.70 -33.53
CA ILE A 11 -15.91 -21.82 -33.72
C ILE A 11 -14.94 -21.94 -32.53
N ALA A 12 -14.47 -20.85 -31.96
CA ALA A 12 -13.64 -20.86 -30.76
C ALA A 12 -14.35 -21.47 -29.54
N PHE A 13 -15.65 -21.17 -29.34
CA PHE A 13 -16.45 -21.73 -28.28
C PHE A 13 -16.74 -23.25 -28.47
N GLU A 14 -16.90 -23.69 -29.71
CA GLU A 14 -17.12 -25.10 -30.04
C GLU A 14 -15.86 -25.94 -29.81
N SER A 15 -14.70 -25.41 -30.21
CA SER A 15 -13.37 -25.97 -29.94
C SER A 15 -13.08 -26.15 -28.43
N LEU A 16 -13.52 -25.20 -27.61
CA LEU A 16 -13.42 -25.28 -26.13
C LEU A 16 -14.28 -26.44 -25.58
N ARG A 17 -15.40 -26.77 -26.20
CA ARG A 17 -16.31 -27.81 -25.76
C ARG A 17 -15.85 -29.23 -26.11
N GLU A 18 -15.16 -29.42 -27.21
CA GLU A 18 -14.70 -30.73 -27.67
C GLU A 18 -13.55 -31.28 -26.82
N ASN A 19 -12.63 -30.44 -26.32
CA ASN A 19 -11.47 -30.85 -25.51
C ASN A 19 -11.39 -30.09 -24.19
N LYS A 20 -12.42 -30.17 -23.33
CA LYS A 20 -12.64 -29.37 -22.12
C LYS A 20 -11.44 -29.34 -21.18
N LEU A 21 -10.77 -30.46 -20.90
CA LEU A 21 -9.68 -30.53 -19.95
C LEU A 21 -8.43 -29.82 -20.48
N ARG A 22 -8.12 -30.01 -21.78
CA ARG A 22 -6.93 -29.41 -22.43
C ARG A 22 -7.12 -27.89 -22.55
N SER A 23 -8.29 -27.46 -23.02
CA SER A 23 -8.65 -26.04 -23.15
C SER A 23 -8.66 -25.34 -21.79
N PHE A 24 -9.20 -25.98 -20.75
CA PHE A 24 -9.19 -25.44 -19.41
C PHE A 24 -7.78 -25.27 -18.85
N LEU A 25 -6.92 -26.29 -18.94
CA LEU A 25 -5.53 -26.23 -18.45
C LEU A 25 -4.71 -25.13 -19.14
N THR A 26 -4.98 -24.90 -20.41
CA THR A 26 -4.27 -23.89 -21.21
C THR A 26 -4.73 -22.48 -20.88
N VAL A 27 -6.04 -22.26 -20.85
CA VAL A 27 -6.62 -20.96 -20.50
C VAL A 27 -6.34 -20.64 -19.02
N LEU A 28 -6.19 -21.67 -18.17
CA LEU A 28 -5.83 -21.51 -16.77
C LEU A 28 -4.50 -20.74 -16.56
N GLY A 29 -3.48 -21.00 -17.39
CA GLY A 29 -2.23 -20.22 -17.33
C GLY A 29 -2.45 -18.74 -17.61
N VAL A 30 -3.28 -18.40 -18.61
CA VAL A 30 -3.66 -17.01 -18.90
C VAL A 30 -4.49 -16.42 -17.76
N ILE A 31 -5.47 -17.18 -17.25
CA ILE A 31 -6.30 -16.77 -16.11
C ILE A 31 -5.41 -16.42 -14.92
N ILE A 32 -4.50 -17.30 -14.52
CA ILE A 32 -3.60 -17.08 -13.38
C ILE A 32 -2.73 -15.84 -13.59
N GLY A 33 -2.14 -15.68 -14.79
CA GLY A 33 -1.32 -14.50 -15.10
C GLY A 33 -2.09 -13.20 -15.01
N ILE A 34 -3.28 -13.14 -15.58
CA ILE A 34 -4.15 -11.94 -15.55
C ILE A 34 -4.73 -11.70 -14.15
N THR A 35 -5.10 -12.77 -13.42
CA THR A 35 -5.54 -12.66 -12.02
C THR A 35 -4.47 -12.04 -11.16
N ALA A 36 -3.21 -12.46 -11.31
CA ALA A 36 -2.08 -11.91 -10.55
C ALA A 36 -1.88 -10.42 -10.85
N ILE A 37 -1.91 -10.03 -12.14
CA ILE A 37 -1.84 -8.61 -12.54
C ILE A 37 -2.95 -7.81 -11.88
N MET A 38 -4.19 -8.23 -12.05
CA MET A 38 -5.35 -7.46 -11.63
C MET A 38 -5.46 -7.37 -10.09
N ALA A 39 -5.18 -8.48 -9.39
CA ALA A 39 -5.18 -8.51 -7.93
C ALA A 39 -4.13 -7.55 -7.36
N MET A 40 -2.90 -7.60 -7.86
CA MET A 40 -1.82 -6.73 -7.39
C MET A 40 -2.09 -5.25 -7.66
N ILE A 41 -2.54 -4.91 -8.89
CA ILE A 41 -2.90 -3.53 -9.23
C ILE A 41 -4.02 -3.02 -8.32
N SER A 42 -5.04 -3.84 -8.07
CA SER A 42 -6.17 -3.48 -7.21
C SER A 42 -5.75 -3.24 -5.75
N ILE A 43 -4.84 -4.07 -5.22
CA ILE A 43 -4.28 -3.92 -3.87
C ILE A 43 -3.44 -2.64 -3.77
N ILE A 44 -2.54 -2.41 -4.73
CA ILE A 44 -1.66 -1.23 -4.72
C ILE A 44 -2.48 0.06 -4.85
N GLU A 45 -3.50 0.07 -5.70
CA GLU A 45 -4.36 1.25 -5.86
C GLU A 45 -5.18 1.53 -4.59
N GLY A 46 -5.69 0.47 -3.94
CA GLY A 46 -6.35 0.60 -2.64
C GLY A 46 -5.43 1.19 -1.57
N LEU A 47 -4.17 0.71 -1.51
CA LEU A 47 -3.13 1.26 -0.64
C LEU A 47 -2.83 2.73 -0.97
N ASN A 48 -2.69 3.08 -2.26
CA ASN A 48 -2.45 4.45 -2.69
C ASN A 48 -3.58 5.40 -2.29
N GLN A 49 -4.83 4.96 -2.41
CA GLN A 49 -5.99 5.74 -1.99
C GLN A 49 -6.01 5.94 -0.48
N SER A 50 -5.73 4.90 0.30
CA SER A 50 -5.62 4.97 1.75
C SER A 50 -4.50 5.92 2.19
N MET A 51 -3.33 5.85 1.56
CA MET A 51 -2.21 6.77 1.82
C MET A 51 -2.56 8.23 1.51
N LYS A 52 -3.20 8.49 0.36
CA LYS A 52 -3.62 9.86 0.00
C LYS A 52 -4.64 10.42 0.99
N ALA A 53 -5.61 9.60 1.41
CA ALA A 53 -6.62 10.01 2.40
C ALA A 53 -5.96 10.38 3.74
N GLN A 54 -4.99 9.60 4.20
CA GLN A 54 -4.28 9.88 5.43
C GLN A 54 -3.42 11.15 5.35
N LEU A 55 -2.66 11.31 4.27
CA LEU A 55 -1.88 12.54 4.07
C LEU A 55 -2.76 13.79 4.09
N ALA A 56 -3.96 13.71 3.51
CA ALA A 56 -4.93 14.79 3.55
C ALA A 56 -5.43 15.10 4.97
N SER A 57 -5.55 14.07 5.84
CA SER A 57 -6.02 14.22 7.23
C SER A 57 -4.93 14.67 8.20
N LEU A 58 -3.67 14.27 7.98
CA LEU A 58 -2.56 14.58 8.89
C LEU A 58 -2.02 16.01 8.70
N GLY A 59 -2.23 16.64 7.52
CA GLY A 59 -1.55 17.87 7.12
C GLY A 59 -0.12 17.57 6.67
N THR A 60 0.34 18.20 5.59
CA THR A 60 1.56 17.85 4.87
C THR A 60 2.86 18.42 5.46
N ASP A 61 2.81 19.08 6.61
CA ASP A 61 3.86 20.01 7.03
C ASP A 61 4.61 19.57 8.30
N VAL A 62 4.61 18.28 8.63
CA VAL A 62 5.32 17.77 9.82
C VAL A 62 6.75 17.39 9.48
N LEU A 63 7.69 17.87 10.27
CA LEU A 63 9.10 17.45 10.27
C LEU A 63 9.31 16.42 11.38
N TYR A 64 9.59 15.19 10.98
CA TYR A 64 9.89 14.09 11.89
C TYR A 64 11.39 14.05 12.16
N ILE A 65 11.76 14.14 13.43
CA ILE A 65 13.14 14.12 13.87
C ILE A 65 13.36 12.82 14.66
N ARG A 66 14.15 11.92 14.09
CA ARG A 66 14.34 10.55 14.58
C ARG A 66 15.82 10.20 14.64
N PRO A 67 16.25 9.20 15.42
CA PRO A 67 17.65 8.72 15.39
C PRO A 67 18.06 8.17 14.04
N PHE A 68 17.13 7.69 13.22
CA PHE A 68 17.37 7.11 11.89
C PHE A 68 16.22 7.42 10.93
N ALA A 69 16.53 7.50 9.65
CA ALA A 69 15.54 7.70 8.60
C ALA A 69 14.69 6.43 8.38
N PRO A 70 13.44 6.56 7.91
CA PRO A 70 12.65 5.43 7.45
C PRO A 70 13.39 4.67 6.37
N GLY A 71 13.38 3.33 6.42
CA GLY A 71 14.07 2.50 5.43
C GLY A 71 15.61 2.50 5.54
N ALA A 72 16.18 3.05 6.61
CA ALA A 72 17.63 3.09 6.81
C ALA A 72 18.30 1.72 6.91
N TRP A 73 17.53 0.66 7.11
CA TRP A 73 17.99 -0.73 7.11
C TRP A 73 16.88 -1.69 6.68
N VAL A 74 17.30 -2.85 6.18
CA VAL A 74 16.44 -4.00 5.89
C VAL A 74 17.04 -5.21 6.61
N GLY A 75 16.25 -5.95 7.35
CA GLY A 75 16.74 -7.06 8.19
C GLY A 75 17.20 -6.62 9.57
N GLU A 76 18.32 -7.13 10.06
CA GLU A 76 18.85 -6.74 11.37
C GLU A 76 19.39 -5.30 11.36
N MET A 77 19.07 -4.54 12.43
CA MET A 77 19.54 -3.17 12.57
C MET A 77 21.07 -3.14 12.76
N PRO A 78 21.82 -2.41 11.92
CA PRO A 78 23.26 -2.26 12.09
C PRO A 78 23.65 -1.68 13.44
N ASP A 79 24.77 -2.12 14.02
CA ASP A 79 25.26 -1.63 15.31
C ASP A 79 25.50 -0.13 15.34
N SER A 80 25.88 0.47 14.23
CA SER A 80 26.06 1.93 14.08
C SER A 80 24.77 2.71 14.29
N LEU A 81 23.61 2.15 13.90
CA LEU A 81 22.30 2.73 14.13
C LEU A 81 21.78 2.41 15.53
N ARG A 82 22.03 1.19 16.02
CA ARG A 82 21.60 0.76 17.36
C ARG A 82 22.22 1.60 18.48
N ARG A 83 23.47 2.09 18.30
CA ARG A 83 24.19 2.93 19.27
C ARG A 83 23.80 4.41 19.21
N ARG A 84 22.95 4.86 18.28
CA ARG A 84 22.51 6.26 18.20
C ARG A 84 21.72 6.64 19.45
N LYS A 85 22.06 7.81 20.01
CA LYS A 85 21.38 8.34 21.20
C LYS A 85 20.00 8.87 20.81
N TRP A 86 19.01 8.55 21.63
CA TRP A 86 17.68 9.15 21.54
C TRP A 86 17.74 10.63 21.88
N PHE A 87 16.71 11.36 21.55
CA PHE A 87 16.62 12.78 21.86
C PHE A 87 16.30 13.01 23.32
N LYS A 88 16.54 14.26 23.77
CA LYS A 88 16.24 14.75 25.11
C LYS A 88 15.35 16.00 25.01
N PRO A 89 14.65 16.38 26.09
CA PRO A 89 13.86 17.62 26.10
C PRO A 89 14.69 18.86 25.73
N GLU A 90 15.98 18.90 26.14
CA GLU A 90 16.88 19.99 25.81
C GLU A 90 17.13 20.16 24.30
N ASP A 91 17.05 19.07 23.53
CA ASP A 91 17.16 19.11 22.07
C ASP A 91 15.94 19.83 21.46
N ALA A 92 14.73 19.59 21.97
CA ALA A 92 13.52 20.31 21.55
C ALA A 92 13.61 21.81 21.91
N ASP A 93 14.08 22.14 23.11
CA ASP A 93 14.27 23.52 23.55
C ASP A 93 15.34 24.24 22.74
N ALA A 94 16.40 23.55 22.33
CA ALA A 94 17.42 24.12 21.48
C ALA A 94 16.86 24.48 20.09
N ILE A 95 16.02 23.61 19.50
CA ILE A 95 15.34 23.87 18.23
C ILE A 95 14.39 25.07 18.38
N ARG A 96 13.53 25.07 19.41
CA ARG A 96 12.56 26.14 19.65
C ARG A 96 13.23 27.52 19.78
N ARG A 97 14.39 27.58 20.41
CA ARG A 97 15.12 28.84 20.60
C ARG A 97 15.95 29.30 19.38
N ASN A 98 16.45 28.39 18.56
CA ASN A 98 17.45 28.71 17.55
C ASN A 98 17.04 28.41 16.11
N ALA A 99 15.81 27.97 15.87
CA ALA A 99 15.28 27.70 14.54
C ALA A 99 14.02 28.54 14.26
N PRO A 100 14.17 29.80 13.83
CA PRO A 100 13.05 30.72 13.64
C PRO A 100 12.05 30.29 12.54
N ALA A 101 12.45 29.39 11.63
CA ALA A 101 11.55 28.83 10.64
C ALA A 101 10.61 27.73 11.23
N VAL A 102 10.78 27.38 12.52
CA VAL A 102 9.99 26.36 13.20
C VAL A 102 8.95 27.05 14.10
N LEU A 103 7.69 26.75 13.90
CA LEU A 103 6.54 27.26 14.67
C LEU A 103 6.41 26.59 16.04
N ALA A 104 6.51 25.26 16.06
CA ALA A 104 6.31 24.44 17.25
C ALA A 104 7.16 23.18 17.21
N VAL A 105 7.58 22.68 18.39
CA VAL A 105 8.36 21.45 18.54
C VAL A 105 7.77 20.63 19.68
N ALA A 106 7.27 19.44 19.38
CA ALA A 106 6.75 18.51 20.37
C ALA A 106 7.76 17.38 20.62
N PRO A 107 8.26 17.22 21.85
CA PRO A 107 8.91 15.99 22.28
C PRO A 107 7.87 14.87 22.41
N LEU A 108 8.24 13.65 22.01
CA LEU A 108 7.39 12.47 22.15
C LEU A 108 8.20 11.32 22.74
N ASN A 109 7.72 10.78 23.83
CA ASN A 109 8.17 9.51 24.35
C ASN A 109 7.02 8.50 24.39
N PHE A 110 7.33 7.23 24.30
CA PHE A 110 6.34 6.17 24.13
C PHE A 110 6.57 5.07 25.16
N THR A 111 5.45 4.60 25.71
CA THR A 111 5.43 3.37 26.50
C THR A 111 4.14 2.61 26.26
N GLU A 112 4.15 1.31 26.46
CA GLU A 112 2.96 0.48 26.26
C GLU A 112 2.39 0.13 27.64
N LEU A 113 1.16 0.57 27.91
CA LEU A 113 0.48 0.42 29.18
C LEU A 113 -0.99 0.03 28.98
N ARG A 114 -1.60 -0.51 30.05
CA ARG A 114 -3.04 -0.74 30.09
C ARG A 114 -3.74 0.41 30.79
N LEU A 115 -4.91 0.77 30.28
CA LEU A 115 -5.79 1.73 30.89
C LEU A 115 -6.87 0.98 31.67
N ARG A 116 -7.26 1.53 32.81
CA ARG A 116 -8.32 0.96 33.65
C ARG A 116 -9.24 2.06 34.21
N SER A 117 -10.55 1.84 34.13
CA SER A 117 -11.57 2.64 34.78
C SER A 117 -12.54 1.73 35.51
N GLY A 118 -12.53 1.74 36.86
CA GLY A 118 -13.29 0.78 37.66
C GLY A 118 -12.87 -0.66 37.36
N GLU A 119 -13.81 -1.49 36.91
CA GLU A 119 -13.58 -2.88 36.52
C GLU A 119 -13.18 -3.06 35.04
N THR A 120 -13.40 -2.05 34.22
CA THR A 120 -13.09 -2.10 32.78
C THR A 120 -11.61 -1.81 32.54
N GLN A 121 -10.99 -2.64 31.70
CA GLN A 121 -9.57 -2.54 31.34
C GLN A 121 -9.39 -2.68 29.83
N THR A 122 -8.47 -1.89 29.25
CA THR A 122 -8.11 -1.98 27.82
C THR A 122 -7.04 -3.08 27.60
N ARG A 123 -6.81 -3.41 26.31
CA ARG A 123 -5.57 -4.07 25.89
C ARG A 123 -4.39 -3.13 26.17
N PRO A 124 -3.13 -3.67 26.20
CA PRO A 124 -1.97 -2.80 26.18
C PRO A 124 -2.04 -1.83 25.01
N THR A 125 -1.90 -0.55 25.28
CA THR A 125 -1.99 0.53 24.29
C THR A 125 -0.79 1.46 24.42
N ILE A 126 -0.44 2.16 23.33
CA ILE A 126 0.66 3.12 23.32
C ILE A 126 0.22 4.39 24.01
N VAL A 127 0.90 4.72 25.11
CA VAL A 127 0.76 6.00 25.80
C VAL A 127 1.89 6.92 25.33
N ILE A 128 1.51 8.08 24.85
CA ILE A 128 2.44 9.09 24.31
C ILE A 128 2.61 10.21 25.33
N GLY A 129 3.81 10.34 25.86
CA GLY A 129 4.20 11.51 26.63
C GLY A 129 4.62 12.63 25.69
N THR A 130 4.03 13.83 25.84
CA THR A 130 4.30 14.94 24.93
C THR A 130 4.10 16.31 25.60
N SER A 131 4.24 17.40 24.84
CA SER A 131 3.94 18.77 25.24
C SER A 131 2.65 19.27 24.56
N PRO A 132 2.09 20.43 24.95
CA PRO A 132 0.94 21.05 24.28
C PRO A 132 1.17 21.33 22.81
N ASP A 133 2.42 21.53 22.40
CA ASP A 133 2.83 21.73 20.99
C ASP A 133 2.44 20.54 20.09
N TYR A 134 2.17 19.36 20.66
CA TYR A 134 1.73 18.20 19.92
C TYR A 134 0.44 18.47 19.13
N MET A 135 -0.48 19.23 19.71
CA MET A 135 -1.72 19.58 19.03
C MET A 135 -1.45 20.39 17.76
N VAL A 136 -0.48 21.33 17.85
CA VAL A 136 -0.08 22.16 16.71
C VAL A 136 0.73 21.35 15.69
N THR A 137 1.75 20.59 16.16
CA THR A 137 2.66 19.85 15.28
C THR A 137 1.98 18.72 14.52
N ASN A 138 0.96 18.09 15.10
CA ASN A 138 0.28 16.94 14.49
C ASN A 138 -1.15 17.27 14.04
N ASN A 139 -1.53 18.55 14.01
CA ASN A 139 -2.87 19.03 13.64
C ASN A 139 -4.01 18.30 14.39
N TYR A 140 -3.82 18.02 15.68
CA TYR A 140 -4.86 17.47 16.52
C TYR A 140 -5.73 18.56 17.14
N ALA A 141 -7.05 18.36 17.12
CA ALA A 141 -7.98 19.13 17.90
C ALA A 141 -8.53 18.31 19.08
N VAL A 142 -9.04 19.01 20.08
CA VAL A 142 -9.76 18.41 21.20
C VAL A 142 -11.25 18.65 20.97
N ASP A 143 -12.02 17.56 20.85
CA ASP A 143 -13.47 17.61 20.61
C ASP A 143 -14.23 17.94 21.90
N ASN A 144 -13.81 17.36 23.03
CA ASN A 144 -14.47 17.59 24.32
C ASN A 144 -13.42 17.87 25.40
N GLY A 145 -13.62 18.91 26.19
CA GLY A 145 -12.67 19.33 27.22
C GLY A 145 -11.61 20.28 26.71
N ARG A 146 -10.35 20.09 27.10
CA ARG A 146 -9.20 20.93 26.71
C ARG A 146 -7.91 20.12 26.57
N ALA A 147 -6.95 20.71 25.89
CA ALA A 147 -5.57 20.22 25.93
C ALA A 147 -4.95 20.53 27.31
N PHE A 148 -3.91 19.77 27.68
CA PHE A 148 -3.11 20.12 28.85
C PHE A 148 -2.19 21.31 28.53
N THR A 149 -1.81 22.05 29.57
CA THR A 149 -1.05 23.29 29.48
C THR A 149 0.44 23.05 29.72
N GLU A 150 1.31 24.02 29.35
CA GLU A 150 2.74 23.99 29.66
C GLU A 150 2.99 23.91 31.18
N ALA A 151 2.20 24.64 31.99
CA ALA A 151 2.28 24.54 33.45
C ALA A 151 2.02 23.11 33.96
N GLU A 152 1.11 22.36 33.35
CA GLU A 152 0.84 20.97 33.71
C GLU A 152 2.02 20.04 33.30
N VAL A 153 2.74 20.37 32.24
CA VAL A 153 3.98 19.69 31.85
C VAL A 153 5.09 20.00 32.87
N GLU A 154 5.30 21.26 33.21
CA GLU A 154 6.33 21.70 34.18
C GLU A 154 6.10 21.11 35.57
N HIS A 155 4.83 21.10 36.03
CA HIS A 155 4.47 20.58 37.36
C HIS A 155 4.26 19.06 37.38
N ARG A 156 4.51 18.36 36.25
CA ARG A 156 4.36 16.91 36.14
C ARG A 156 2.96 16.45 36.58
N SER A 157 1.93 17.16 36.14
CA SER A 157 0.54 16.87 36.51
C SER A 157 0.06 15.57 35.91
N ALA A 158 -0.66 14.76 36.69
CA ALA A 158 -1.22 13.49 36.23
C ALA A 158 -2.54 13.75 35.47
N VAL A 159 -2.45 14.28 34.26
CA VAL A 159 -3.57 14.56 33.36
C VAL A 159 -3.38 13.81 32.04
N CYS A 160 -4.49 13.48 31.38
CA CYS A 160 -4.45 12.79 30.08
C CYS A 160 -5.55 13.27 29.13
N ILE A 161 -5.28 13.10 27.83
CA ILE A 161 -6.24 13.23 26.74
C ILE A 161 -6.43 11.83 26.16
N LEU A 162 -7.67 11.42 25.94
CA LEU A 162 -8.04 10.11 25.39
C LEU A 162 -8.54 10.25 23.96
N GLY A 163 -8.20 9.29 23.12
CA GLY A 163 -8.87 9.08 21.85
C GLY A 163 -10.23 8.39 22.03
N VAL A 164 -11.06 8.48 21.01
CA VAL A 164 -12.47 8.05 21.07
C VAL A 164 -12.61 6.57 21.36
N ASP A 165 -11.75 5.71 20.84
CA ASP A 165 -11.81 4.25 21.08
C ASP A 165 -11.66 3.89 22.56
N HIS A 166 -10.80 4.62 23.27
CA HIS A 166 -10.63 4.42 24.71
C HIS A 166 -11.80 4.98 25.51
N VAL A 167 -12.42 6.07 25.02
CA VAL A 167 -13.64 6.63 25.64
C VAL A 167 -14.79 5.64 25.50
N GLU A 168 -15.02 5.08 24.33
CA GLU A 168 -16.07 4.08 24.09
C GLU A 168 -15.87 2.82 24.94
N THR A 169 -14.61 2.40 25.12
CA THR A 169 -14.28 1.21 25.90
C THR A 169 -14.41 1.43 27.41
N LEU A 170 -13.88 2.57 27.92
CA LEU A 170 -13.77 2.81 29.36
C LEU A 170 -14.98 3.56 29.96
N PHE A 171 -15.69 4.33 29.15
CA PHE A 171 -16.77 5.21 29.54
C PHE A 171 -17.99 5.12 28.62
N PRO A 172 -18.55 3.92 28.36
CA PRO A 172 -19.70 3.81 27.47
C PRO A 172 -20.84 4.72 27.95
N HIS A 173 -21.25 5.65 27.10
CA HIS A 173 -22.35 6.60 27.33
C HIS A 173 -22.14 7.62 28.46
N VAL A 174 -20.90 7.81 28.92
CA VAL A 174 -20.59 8.75 30.01
C VAL A 174 -19.49 9.72 29.59
N ASN A 175 -19.63 11.02 29.93
CA ASN A 175 -18.57 12.00 29.68
C ASN A 175 -17.31 11.64 30.51
N PRO A 176 -16.15 11.40 29.88
CA PRO A 176 -14.92 11.05 30.57
C PRO A 176 -14.22 12.27 31.20
N VAL A 177 -14.47 13.50 30.74
CA VAL A 177 -13.76 14.70 31.20
C VAL A 177 -14.02 14.95 32.68
N GLY A 178 -12.93 15.16 33.43
CA GLY A 178 -12.93 15.31 34.88
C GLY A 178 -12.90 13.99 35.66
N ARG A 179 -13.01 12.84 35.00
CA ARG A 179 -12.90 11.52 35.65
C ARG A 179 -11.45 11.06 35.72
N THR A 180 -11.18 10.14 36.65
CA THR A 180 -9.86 9.56 36.84
C THR A 180 -9.81 8.16 36.27
N ILE A 181 -8.74 7.86 35.52
CA ILE A 181 -8.39 6.53 35.03
C ILE A 181 -7.02 6.13 35.58
N ALA A 182 -6.76 4.85 35.67
CA ALA A 182 -5.42 4.34 35.94
C ALA A 182 -4.73 4.07 34.60
N ILE A 183 -3.55 4.66 34.40
CA ILE A 183 -2.61 4.35 33.31
C ILE A 183 -1.48 3.52 33.92
N GLY A 184 -1.43 2.22 33.61
CA GLY A 184 -0.62 1.28 34.38
C GLY A 184 -1.09 1.22 35.82
N THR A 185 -0.23 1.67 36.75
CA THR A 185 -0.54 1.73 38.19
C THR A 185 -0.87 3.14 38.70
N GLN A 186 -0.73 4.18 37.87
CA GLN A 186 -0.84 5.56 38.30
C GLN A 186 -2.21 6.19 37.89
N PRO A 187 -2.82 6.99 38.77
CA PRO A 187 -4.06 7.68 38.45
C PRO A 187 -3.82 8.94 37.60
N PHE A 188 -4.61 9.11 36.55
CA PHE A 188 -4.60 10.29 35.68
C PHE A 188 -6.01 10.86 35.55
N MET A 189 -6.15 12.16 35.58
CA MET A 189 -7.41 12.85 35.34
C MET A 189 -7.57 13.10 33.83
N VAL A 190 -8.70 12.71 33.25
CA VAL A 190 -9.03 12.99 31.87
C VAL A 190 -9.40 14.46 31.73
N VAL A 191 -8.63 15.25 30.98
CA VAL A 191 -8.88 16.68 30.75
C VAL A 191 -9.45 16.97 29.37
N GLY A 192 -9.35 16.02 28.44
CA GLY A 192 -9.91 16.16 27.11
C GLY A 192 -10.08 14.84 26.37
N VAL A 193 -10.82 14.90 25.28
CA VAL A 193 -11.01 13.83 24.30
C VAL A 193 -10.55 14.37 22.94
N ALA A 194 -9.71 13.64 22.25
CA ALA A 194 -9.22 14.03 20.92
C ALA A 194 -10.31 13.87 19.86
N GLU A 195 -10.29 14.73 18.84
CA GLU A 195 -11.15 14.61 17.67
C GLU A 195 -10.90 13.29 16.93
N PRO A 196 -11.96 12.55 16.51
CA PRO A 196 -11.80 11.28 15.84
C PRO A 196 -11.14 11.42 14.45
N ARG A 197 -10.19 10.54 14.13
CA ARG A 197 -9.50 10.46 12.82
C ARG A 197 -9.83 9.19 12.04
N GLY A 198 -10.47 8.22 12.69
CA GLY A 198 -10.87 6.97 12.09
C GLY A 198 -9.72 5.96 11.95
N HIS A 199 -9.78 5.14 10.90
CA HIS A 199 -8.87 4.01 10.74
C HIS A 199 -7.93 4.23 9.54
N PHE A 200 -6.68 3.84 9.72
CA PHE A 200 -5.68 3.78 8.66
C PHE A 200 -5.08 2.39 8.53
N LEU A 201 -5.18 1.78 7.33
CA LEU A 201 -4.69 0.43 7.05
C LEU A 201 -5.17 -0.61 8.09
N GLY A 202 -6.43 -0.49 8.55
CA GLY A 202 -7.01 -1.36 9.57
C GLY A 202 -6.55 -1.09 11.00
N LEU A 203 -5.66 -0.13 11.21
CA LEU A 203 -5.25 0.35 12.53
C LEU A 203 -6.08 1.57 12.91
N SER A 204 -6.60 1.59 14.13
CA SER A 204 -7.29 2.79 14.63
C SER A 204 -6.28 3.88 14.92
N MET A 205 -6.56 5.10 14.43
CA MET A 205 -5.82 6.30 14.79
C MET A 205 -6.40 6.95 16.06
N ASP A 206 -7.51 6.40 16.54
CA ASP A 206 -8.26 6.87 17.68
C ASP A 206 -7.96 6.12 18.98
N GLU A 207 -7.07 5.10 18.92
CA GLU A 207 -6.42 4.49 20.08
C GLU A 207 -5.30 5.39 20.62
N LEU A 208 -5.60 6.68 20.86
CA LEU A 208 -4.63 7.69 21.29
C LEU A 208 -4.74 7.93 22.80
N VAL A 209 -3.58 7.98 23.47
CA VAL A 209 -3.47 8.43 24.87
C VAL A 209 -2.32 9.40 24.96
N LEU A 210 -2.61 10.66 25.29
CA LEU A 210 -1.61 11.70 25.47
C LEU A 210 -1.51 12.08 26.95
N VAL A 211 -0.28 12.19 27.44
CA VAL A 211 0.04 12.64 28.80
C VAL A 211 1.24 13.61 28.74
N PRO A 212 1.46 14.46 29.73
CA PRO A 212 2.68 15.25 29.81
C PRO A 212 3.93 14.36 29.82
N HIS A 213 4.90 14.64 28.95
CA HIS A 213 6.12 13.80 28.83
C HIS A 213 6.90 13.71 30.14
N THR A 214 6.91 14.81 30.91
CA THR A 214 7.59 14.89 32.21
C THR A 214 6.92 14.01 33.26
N THR A 215 5.59 13.85 33.20
CA THR A 215 4.84 12.92 34.06
C THR A 215 5.14 11.48 33.68
N LEU A 216 5.16 11.17 32.38
CA LEU A 216 5.48 9.84 31.90
C LEU A 216 6.90 9.41 32.32
N GLU A 217 7.87 10.28 32.21
CA GLU A 217 9.25 10.03 32.66
C GLU A 217 9.37 9.84 34.18
N LYS A 218 8.61 10.62 34.95
CA LYS A 218 8.59 10.49 36.42
C LYS A 218 8.03 9.14 36.85
N ASP A 219 6.93 8.69 36.22
CA ASP A 219 6.18 7.54 36.69
C ASP A 219 6.68 6.22 36.11
N PHE A 220 7.31 6.25 34.90
CA PHE A 220 7.74 5.05 34.16
C PHE A 220 9.24 5.02 33.84
N GLY A 221 10.00 6.02 34.30
CA GLY A 221 11.45 6.07 34.25
C GLY A 221 12.01 7.01 33.17
N PRO A 222 13.23 7.52 33.40
CA PRO A 222 13.85 8.55 32.55
C PRO A 222 14.47 8.04 31.26
N ASN A 223 14.48 6.72 31.03
CA ASN A 223 15.12 6.11 29.86
C ASN A 223 14.13 5.86 28.70
N LEU A 224 13.01 6.56 28.69
CA LEU A 224 12.06 6.46 27.59
C LEU A 224 12.67 7.00 26.30
N LYS A 225 12.44 6.26 25.21
CA LYS A 225 12.90 6.64 23.88
C LYS A 225 12.16 7.88 23.40
N MET A 226 12.88 8.99 23.32
CA MET A 226 12.30 10.27 22.89
C MET A 226 12.63 10.55 21.43
N VAL A 227 11.63 11.02 20.71
CA VAL A 227 11.72 11.55 19.34
C VAL A 227 11.07 12.94 19.32
N LEU A 228 11.28 13.70 18.25
CA LEU A 228 10.72 15.05 18.15
C LEU A 228 9.87 15.16 16.88
N ASN A 229 8.77 15.90 16.97
CA ASN A 229 8.03 16.38 15.81
C ASN A 229 8.13 17.90 15.81
N ALA A 230 8.30 18.49 14.62
CA ALA A 230 8.34 19.94 14.48
C ALA A 230 7.40 20.37 13.35
N LYS A 231 6.83 21.56 13.48
CA LYS A 231 6.02 22.19 12.45
C LYS A 231 6.72 23.47 11.97
N PRO A 232 6.91 23.67 10.66
CA PRO A 232 7.42 24.92 10.13
C PRO A 232 6.38 26.04 10.24
N VAL A 233 6.82 27.28 10.16
CA VAL A 233 5.93 28.47 10.19
C VAL A 233 4.99 28.47 8.98
N SER A 234 5.47 28.01 7.82
CA SER A 234 4.64 27.81 6.62
C SER A 234 5.15 26.62 5.80
N PRO A 235 4.34 26.05 4.91
CA PRO A 235 4.74 24.93 4.05
C PRO A 235 5.96 25.25 3.18
N GLU A 236 6.09 26.48 2.73
CA GLU A 236 7.23 26.93 1.89
C GLU A 236 8.55 26.95 2.66
N MET A 237 8.47 27.06 3.99
CA MET A 237 9.64 27.09 4.87
C MET A 237 10.14 25.72 5.31
N ILE A 238 9.54 24.63 4.81
CA ILE A 238 9.85 23.28 5.28
C ILE A 238 11.30 22.89 5.08
N ASP A 239 11.90 23.26 3.94
CA ASP A 239 13.30 22.96 3.66
C ASP A 239 14.24 23.83 4.52
N VAL A 240 13.90 25.11 4.70
CA VAL A 240 14.65 26.03 5.58
C VAL A 240 14.57 25.56 7.04
N ALA A 241 13.38 25.18 7.50
CA ALA A 241 13.19 24.64 8.85
C ALA A 241 14.02 23.35 9.06
N ARG A 242 14.03 22.45 8.06
CA ARG A 242 14.84 21.24 8.09
C ARG A 242 16.33 21.53 8.22
N GLU A 243 16.86 22.47 7.45
CA GLU A 243 18.26 22.88 7.54
C GLU A 243 18.58 23.50 8.91
N GLN A 244 17.75 24.43 9.39
CA GLN A 244 17.94 25.05 10.70
C GLN A 244 17.89 24.01 11.84
N ILE A 245 16.94 23.07 11.80
CA ILE A 245 16.87 21.97 12.77
C ILE A 245 18.16 21.15 12.73
N SER A 246 18.64 20.80 11.54
CA SER A 246 19.85 20.01 11.37
C SER A 246 21.06 20.74 11.95
N ASP A 247 21.21 22.02 11.67
CA ASP A 247 22.33 22.86 12.19
C ASP A 247 22.29 23.00 13.71
N VAL A 248 21.11 23.22 14.27
CA VAL A 248 20.91 23.29 15.73
C VAL A 248 21.27 21.97 16.39
N LEU A 249 20.78 20.85 15.86
CA LEU A 249 21.02 19.52 16.41
C LEU A 249 22.48 19.07 16.24
N ARG A 250 23.14 19.41 15.13
CA ARG A 250 24.59 19.15 14.97
C ARG A 250 25.40 19.82 16.06
N ARG A 251 25.09 21.07 16.36
CA ARG A 251 25.74 21.83 17.46
C ARG A 251 25.41 21.23 18.83
N GLN A 252 24.13 21.00 19.11
CA GLN A 252 23.66 20.47 20.41
C GLN A 252 24.19 19.07 20.70
N ARG A 253 24.33 18.22 19.68
CA ARG A 253 24.79 16.83 19.80
C ARG A 253 26.29 16.66 19.54
N HIS A 254 27.03 17.77 19.38
CA HIS A 254 28.48 17.81 19.12
C HIS A 254 28.89 16.90 17.94
N VAL A 255 28.10 16.92 16.84
CA VAL A 255 28.45 16.21 15.62
C VAL A 255 29.52 16.96 14.88
N ARG A 256 30.67 16.31 14.63
CA ARG A 256 31.79 16.92 13.89
C ARG A 256 31.39 17.23 12.46
N TYR A 257 31.99 18.25 11.88
CA TYR A 257 31.68 18.70 10.52
C TYR A 257 31.97 17.65 9.46
N ASP A 258 33.00 16.81 9.69
CA ASP A 258 33.43 15.72 8.82
C ASP A 258 32.62 14.42 9.00
N GLN A 259 31.65 14.40 9.92
CA GLN A 259 30.80 13.23 10.20
C GLN A 259 29.39 13.44 9.69
N GLY A 260 28.80 12.36 9.20
CA GLY A 260 27.36 12.31 8.90
C GLY A 260 26.51 12.48 10.14
N ASP A 261 25.26 12.90 9.95
CA ASP A 261 24.33 13.12 11.05
C ASP A 261 24.02 11.84 11.82
N ASN A 262 24.02 11.95 13.15
CA ASN A 262 23.61 10.87 14.04
C ASN A 262 22.09 10.88 14.33
N PHE A 263 21.35 11.62 13.50
CA PHE A 263 19.89 11.74 13.49
C PHE A 263 19.41 11.85 12.04
N ALA A 264 18.10 11.84 11.85
CA ALA A 264 17.45 12.08 10.56
C ALA A 264 16.30 13.06 10.74
N VAL A 265 16.17 14.01 9.82
CA VAL A 265 15.03 14.92 9.70
C VAL A 265 14.35 14.65 8.37
N PHE A 266 13.11 14.21 8.40
CA PHE A 266 12.35 13.87 7.20
C PHE A 266 10.90 14.35 7.31
N THR A 267 10.22 14.41 6.18
CA THR A 267 8.84 14.89 6.05
C THR A 267 7.91 13.78 5.63
N ASP A 268 6.61 14.05 5.65
CA ASP A 268 5.60 13.14 5.06
C ASP A 268 5.92 12.83 3.59
N LYS A 269 6.43 13.82 2.84
CA LYS A 269 6.87 13.60 1.46
C LYS A 269 7.96 12.52 1.36
N SER A 270 8.91 12.52 2.27
CA SER A 270 9.95 11.48 2.31
C SER A 270 9.38 10.08 2.59
N LEU A 271 8.31 10.00 3.38
CA LEU A 271 7.57 8.74 3.61
C LEU A 271 6.85 8.29 2.34
N VAL A 272 6.22 9.23 1.62
CA VAL A 272 5.57 8.96 0.33
C VAL A 272 6.58 8.48 -0.71
N ASP A 273 7.74 9.11 -0.79
CA ASP A 273 8.81 8.73 -1.72
C ASP A 273 9.32 7.29 -1.41
N LEU A 274 9.53 6.97 -0.15
CA LEU A 274 9.89 5.62 0.30
C LEU A 274 8.80 4.60 -0.06
N TYR A 275 7.54 4.94 0.22
CA TYR A 275 6.40 4.13 -0.17
C TYR A 275 6.35 3.90 -1.68
N GLY A 276 6.60 4.94 -2.48
CA GLY A 276 6.69 4.85 -3.94
C GLY A 276 7.79 3.89 -4.42
N GLN A 277 8.97 3.91 -3.77
CA GLN A 277 10.06 2.98 -4.06
C GLN A 277 9.67 1.52 -3.75
N ILE A 278 9.07 1.29 -2.58
CA ILE A 278 8.60 -0.05 -2.18
C ILE A 278 7.53 -0.55 -3.16
N THR A 279 6.56 0.30 -3.49
CA THR A 279 5.49 -0.03 -4.44
C THR A 279 6.03 -0.31 -5.84
N GLY A 280 7.04 0.46 -6.27
CA GLY A 280 7.75 0.22 -7.53
C GLY A 280 8.42 -1.16 -7.58
N ALA A 281 9.02 -1.60 -6.48
CA ALA A 281 9.58 -2.96 -6.37
C ALA A 281 8.49 -4.04 -6.48
N PHE A 282 7.33 -3.84 -5.85
CA PHE A 282 6.19 -4.74 -5.99
C PHE A 282 5.66 -4.81 -7.43
N TYR A 283 5.60 -3.66 -8.15
CA TYR A 283 5.25 -3.67 -9.57
C TYR A 283 6.25 -4.49 -10.40
N LEU A 284 7.54 -4.37 -10.14
CA LEU A 284 8.56 -5.17 -10.84
C LEU A 284 8.35 -6.68 -10.59
N VAL A 285 8.17 -7.09 -9.35
CA VAL A 285 7.89 -8.49 -8.99
C VAL A 285 6.62 -8.98 -9.67
N MET A 286 5.56 -8.17 -9.68
CA MET A 286 4.31 -8.48 -10.36
C MET A 286 4.54 -8.73 -11.85
N VAL A 287 5.28 -7.86 -12.54
CA VAL A 287 5.57 -8.00 -13.97
C VAL A 287 6.30 -9.33 -14.24
N VAL A 288 7.28 -9.67 -13.41
CA VAL A 288 8.04 -10.92 -13.56
C VAL A 288 7.13 -12.15 -13.39
N ILE A 289 6.39 -12.22 -12.28
CA ILE A 289 5.51 -13.36 -11.97
C ILE A 289 4.43 -13.51 -13.04
N SER A 290 3.79 -12.40 -13.40
CA SER A 290 2.72 -12.40 -14.40
C SER A 290 3.24 -12.77 -15.79
N SER A 291 4.44 -12.30 -16.16
CA SER A 291 5.07 -12.66 -17.44
C SER A 291 5.31 -14.17 -17.53
N ILE A 292 5.73 -14.81 -16.45
CA ILE A 292 5.92 -16.28 -16.41
C ILE A 292 4.57 -16.97 -16.60
N GLY A 293 3.54 -16.57 -15.87
CA GLY A 293 2.19 -17.13 -16.00
C GLY A 293 1.61 -16.97 -17.40
N LEU A 294 1.75 -15.77 -17.97
CA LEU A 294 1.30 -15.46 -19.33
C LEU A 294 2.11 -16.23 -20.40
N MET A 295 3.41 -16.40 -20.22
CA MET A 295 4.26 -17.18 -21.14
C MET A 295 3.84 -18.65 -21.14
N VAL A 296 3.66 -19.25 -19.97
CA VAL A 296 3.17 -20.64 -19.84
C VAL A 296 1.79 -20.80 -20.46
N GLY A 297 0.87 -19.88 -20.17
CA GLY A 297 -0.46 -19.86 -20.79
C GLY A 297 -0.41 -19.68 -22.30
N GLY A 298 0.47 -18.80 -22.81
CA GLY A 298 0.66 -18.55 -24.23
C GLY A 298 1.21 -19.77 -24.97
N ILE A 299 2.22 -20.45 -24.41
CA ILE A 299 2.74 -21.72 -24.96
C ILE A 299 1.60 -22.77 -25.03
N GLY A 300 0.77 -22.83 -23.99
CA GLY A 300 -0.39 -23.69 -23.99
C GLY A 300 -1.36 -23.35 -25.13
N VAL A 301 -1.69 -22.08 -25.35
CA VAL A 301 -2.55 -21.62 -26.47
C VAL A 301 -1.92 -22.02 -27.80
N MET A 302 -0.62 -21.80 -27.99
CA MET A 302 0.08 -22.22 -29.20
C MET A 302 -0.03 -23.73 -29.45
N ASN A 303 0.12 -24.55 -28.40
CA ASN A 303 0.01 -26.01 -28.53
C ASN A 303 -1.41 -26.46 -28.91
N ILE A 304 -2.45 -25.88 -28.29
CA ILE A 304 -3.84 -26.18 -28.69
C ILE A 304 -4.10 -25.79 -30.12
N MET A 305 -3.68 -24.61 -30.52
CA MET A 305 -3.87 -24.13 -31.88
C MET A 305 -3.15 -25.00 -32.91
N LEU A 306 -1.93 -25.49 -32.60
CA LEU A 306 -1.22 -26.43 -33.46
C LEU A 306 -1.99 -27.76 -33.62
N VAL A 307 -2.55 -28.30 -32.55
CA VAL A 307 -3.38 -29.50 -32.61
C VAL A 307 -4.66 -29.24 -33.42
N SER A 308 -5.34 -28.11 -33.16
CA SER A 308 -6.54 -27.68 -33.92
C SER A 308 -6.27 -27.56 -35.41
N VAL A 309 -5.11 -27.00 -35.80
CA VAL A 309 -4.69 -26.92 -37.21
C VAL A 309 -4.51 -28.33 -37.82
N THR A 310 -3.90 -29.28 -37.10
CA THR A 310 -3.72 -30.65 -37.61
C THR A 310 -5.03 -31.39 -37.72
N GLU A 311 -5.93 -31.32 -36.75
CA GLU A 311 -7.27 -31.94 -36.74
C GLU A 311 -8.16 -31.40 -37.87
N ARG A 312 -8.00 -30.10 -38.22
CA ARG A 312 -8.79 -29.41 -39.27
C ARG A 312 -8.03 -29.25 -40.60
N THR A 313 -6.95 -30.00 -40.82
CA THR A 313 -6.12 -29.89 -42.05
C THR A 313 -6.97 -30.05 -43.31
N ARG A 314 -7.84 -31.03 -43.37
CA ARG A 314 -8.72 -31.28 -44.52
C ARG A 314 -9.74 -30.18 -44.77
N GLU A 315 -10.31 -29.61 -43.71
CA GLU A 315 -11.25 -28.49 -43.78
C GLU A 315 -10.57 -27.24 -44.36
N ILE A 316 -9.35 -26.95 -43.87
CA ILE A 316 -8.50 -25.83 -44.38
C ILE A 316 -8.18 -26.04 -45.86
N GLY A 317 -7.84 -27.30 -46.26
CA GLY A 317 -7.59 -27.67 -47.65
C GLY A 317 -8.80 -27.40 -48.55
N VAL A 318 -10.02 -27.81 -48.13
CA VAL A 318 -11.24 -27.52 -48.87
C VAL A 318 -11.52 -26.02 -49.03
N ARG A 319 -11.36 -25.25 -47.96
CA ARG A 319 -11.52 -23.77 -48.04
C ARG A 319 -10.55 -23.13 -49.02
N LYS A 320 -9.28 -23.53 -49.01
CA LYS A 320 -8.27 -23.06 -49.95
C LYS A 320 -8.55 -23.49 -51.39
N ALA A 321 -9.01 -24.71 -51.58
CA ALA A 321 -9.45 -25.21 -52.93
C ALA A 321 -10.66 -24.42 -53.49
N LEU A 322 -11.54 -23.95 -52.62
CA LEU A 322 -12.65 -23.05 -52.97
C LEU A 322 -12.27 -21.58 -53.14
N GLY A 323 -10.95 -21.22 -53.03
CA GLY A 323 -10.43 -19.91 -53.28
C GLY A 323 -10.22 -19.00 -52.08
N ALA A 324 -10.25 -19.53 -50.85
CA ALA A 324 -9.87 -18.74 -49.66
C ALA A 324 -8.39 -18.33 -49.74
N ARG A 325 -8.13 -17.04 -49.45
CA ARG A 325 -6.77 -16.48 -49.43
C ARG A 325 -6.04 -16.88 -48.14
N GLU A 326 -4.73 -16.95 -48.22
CA GLU A 326 -3.90 -17.18 -47.01
C GLU A 326 -4.22 -16.24 -45.85
N ARG A 327 -4.52 -14.96 -46.17
CA ARG A 327 -4.90 -13.95 -45.17
C ARG A 327 -6.21 -14.29 -44.46
N ASP A 328 -7.17 -14.90 -45.16
CA ASP A 328 -8.46 -15.26 -44.58
C ASP A 328 -8.29 -16.36 -43.54
N ILE A 329 -7.52 -17.38 -43.86
CA ILE A 329 -7.16 -18.46 -42.94
C ILE A 329 -6.34 -17.93 -41.74
N LEU A 330 -5.33 -17.09 -41.99
CA LEU A 330 -4.52 -16.48 -40.95
C LEU A 330 -5.38 -15.69 -39.96
N TRP A 331 -6.25 -14.81 -40.43
CA TRP A 331 -7.15 -14.02 -39.60
C TRP A 331 -8.10 -14.89 -38.80
N GLN A 332 -8.65 -15.94 -39.36
CA GLN A 332 -9.54 -16.87 -38.66
C GLN A 332 -8.85 -17.47 -37.43
N PHE A 333 -7.66 -18.04 -37.58
CA PHE A 333 -6.91 -18.65 -36.50
C PHE A 333 -6.40 -17.63 -35.46
N LEU A 334 -6.06 -16.40 -35.88
CA LEU A 334 -5.70 -15.31 -34.97
C LEU A 334 -6.91 -14.88 -34.13
N VAL A 335 -8.10 -14.72 -34.72
CA VAL A 335 -9.32 -14.38 -33.99
C VAL A 335 -9.66 -15.50 -32.99
N GLU A 336 -9.50 -16.77 -33.39
CA GLU A 336 -9.70 -17.91 -32.48
C GLU A 336 -8.76 -17.85 -31.30
N ALA A 337 -7.46 -17.62 -31.50
CA ALA A 337 -6.47 -17.48 -30.43
C ALA A 337 -6.78 -16.29 -29.49
N MET A 338 -7.13 -15.12 -30.09
CA MET A 338 -7.49 -13.93 -29.33
C MET A 338 -8.78 -14.13 -28.51
N THR A 339 -9.73 -14.87 -29.04
CA THR A 339 -10.98 -15.19 -28.34
C THR A 339 -10.71 -16.09 -27.13
N LEU A 340 -9.86 -17.12 -27.28
CA LEU A 340 -9.46 -18.00 -26.20
C LEU A 340 -8.76 -17.24 -25.06
N THR A 341 -7.76 -16.42 -25.42
CA THR A 341 -7.02 -15.65 -24.42
C THR A 341 -7.84 -14.50 -23.84
N GLY A 342 -8.73 -13.89 -24.65
CA GLY A 342 -9.68 -12.87 -24.23
C GLY A 342 -10.69 -13.40 -23.19
N ALA A 343 -11.25 -14.59 -23.43
CA ALA A 343 -12.11 -15.27 -22.46
C ALA A 343 -11.38 -15.54 -21.14
N GLY A 344 -10.15 -16.06 -21.22
CA GLY A 344 -9.27 -16.23 -20.07
C GLY A 344 -8.96 -14.90 -19.35
N GLY A 345 -8.77 -13.83 -20.14
CA GLY A 345 -8.57 -12.48 -19.65
C GLY A 345 -9.75 -11.94 -18.85
N VAL A 346 -10.97 -12.09 -19.37
CA VAL A 346 -12.21 -11.69 -18.66
C VAL A 346 -12.35 -12.43 -17.33
N ILE A 347 -12.18 -13.75 -17.35
CA ILE A 347 -12.25 -14.57 -16.12
C ILE A 347 -11.14 -14.15 -15.16
N GLY A 348 -9.92 -13.92 -15.66
CA GLY A 348 -8.78 -13.49 -14.86
C GLY A 348 -8.99 -12.11 -14.21
N VAL A 349 -9.56 -11.16 -14.94
CA VAL A 349 -9.92 -9.84 -14.39
C VAL A 349 -10.95 -9.98 -13.27
N LEU A 350 -12.02 -10.74 -13.48
CA LEU A 350 -13.06 -10.95 -12.48
C LEU A 350 -12.49 -11.65 -11.23
N ALA A 351 -11.69 -12.69 -11.44
CA ALA A 351 -11.02 -13.39 -10.34
C ALA A 351 -10.03 -12.47 -9.58
N GLY A 352 -9.25 -11.66 -10.31
CA GLY A 352 -8.31 -10.71 -9.73
C GLY A 352 -8.98 -9.60 -8.91
N LEU A 353 -10.11 -9.07 -9.40
CA LEU A 353 -10.95 -8.13 -8.64
C LEU A 353 -11.54 -8.80 -7.40
N GLY A 354 -11.97 -10.07 -7.52
CA GLY A 354 -12.47 -10.87 -6.39
C GLY A 354 -11.41 -11.06 -5.31
N VAL A 355 -10.17 -11.40 -5.69
CA VAL A 355 -9.02 -11.51 -4.76
C VAL A 355 -8.71 -10.15 -4.13
N GLY A 356 -8.65 -9.08 -4.92
CA GLY A 356 -8.42 -7.72 -4.42
C GLY A 356 -9.48 -7.29 -3.40
N LYS A 357 -10.76 -7.58 -3.66
CA LYS A 357 -11.86 -7.30 -2.73
C LYS A 357 -11.76 -8.15 -1.45
N LEU A 358 -11.37 -9.41 -1.57
CA LEU A 358 -11.18 -10.30 -0.41
C LEU A 358 -10.06 -9.78 0.50
N VAL A 359 -8.92 -9.39 -0.09
CA VAL A 359 -7.80 -8.79 0.66
C VAL A 359 -8.24 -7.48 1.34
N ASN A 360 -9.01 -6.64 0.63
CA ASN A 360 -9.58 -5.43 1.21
C ASN A 360 -10.46 -5.72 2.45
N LEU A 361 -11.34 -6.70 2.37
CA LEU A 361 -12.20 -7.09 3.50
C LEU A 361 -11.41 -7.59 4.70
N LEU A 362 -10.31 -8.31 4.46
CA LEU A 362 -9.46 -8.85 5.53
C LEU A 362 -8.51 -7.81 6.13
N ALA A 363 -8.00 -6.91 5.32
CA ALA A 363 -6.97 -5.95 5.70
C ALA A 363 -7.52 -4.51 5.89
N HIS A 364 -8.84 -4.30 5.70
CA HIS A 364 -9.52 -3.02 5.90
C HIS A 364 -8.92 -1.85 5.10
N PHE A 365 -8.43 -2.11 3.88
CA PHE A 365 -7.98 -1.05 2.96
C PHE A 365 -9.14 -0.47 2.15
N SER A 366 -8.92 0.69 1.53
CA SER A 366 -9.82 1.16 0.48
C SER A 366 -9.72 0.24 -0.74
N PHE A 367 -10.86 -0.15 -1.34
CA PHE A 367 -10.88 -0.95 -2.56
C PHE A 367 -10.85 -0.03 -3.78
N GLY A 368 -9.81 -0.14 -4.59
CA GLY A 368 -9.68 0.60 -5.84
C GLY A 368 -9.81 -0.31 -7.05
N VAL A 369 -10.66 0.08 -8.03
CA VAL A 369 -10.73 -0.58 -9.33
C VAL A 369 -10.19 0.38 -10.38
N PRO A 370 -8.90 0.33 -10.72
CA PRO A 370 -8.34 1.22 -11.71
C PRO A 370 -8.72 0.76 -13.13
N ILE A 371 -9.40 1.63 -13.89
CA ILE A 371 -9.80 1.36 -15.27
C ILE A 371 -8.58 1.04 -16.16
N TRP A 372 -7.46 1.75 -15.93
CA TRP A 372 -6.22 1.50 -16.66
C TRP A 372 -5.67 0.08 -16.42
N GLY A 373 -5.86 -0.48 -15.22
CA GLY A 373 -5.47 -1.85 -14.88
C GLY A 373 -6.28 -2.90 -15.65
N ILE A 374 -7.59 -2.66 -15.80
CA ILE A 374 -8.47 -3.53 -16.62
C ILE A 374 -8.01 -3.48 -18.09
N LEU A 375 -7.74 -2.28 -18.63
CA LEU A 375 -7.24 -2.11 -20.00
C LEU A 375 -5.89 -2.81 -20.21
N LEU A 376 -4.98 -2.67 -19.27
CA LEU A 376 -3.67 -3.34 -19.30
C LEU A 376 -3.81 -4.86 -19.25
N ALA A 377 -4.64 -5.38 -18.36
CA ALA A 377 -4.89 -6.81 -18.22
C ALA A 377 -5.50 -7.41 -19.50
N PHE A 378 -6.52 -6.76 -20.06
CA PHE A 378 -7.16 -7.19 -21.29
C PHE A 378 -6.23 -7.04 -22.51
N GLY A 379 -5.50 -5.93 -22.60
CA GLY A 379 -4.48 -5.70 -23.63
C GLY A 379 -3.37 -6.76 -23.60
N SER A 380 -2.92 -7.17 -22.40
CA SER A 380 -1.94 -8.24 -22.23
C SER A 380 -2.47 -9.60 -22.68
N ALA A 381 -3.72 -9.92 -22.34
CA ALA A 381 -4.37 -11.16 -22.81
C ALA A 381 -4.47 -11.21 -24.34
N THR A 382 -4.87 -10.11 -24.98
CA THR A 382 -4.97 -10.00 -26.42
C THR A 382 -3.58 -10.09 -27.11
N ALA A 383 -2.57 -9.41 -26.54
CA ALA A 383 -1.19 -9.45 -27.04
C ALA A 383 -0.60 -10.87 -27.00
N ILE A 384 -0.86 -11.62 -25.91
CA ILE A 384 -0.45 -13.01 -25.78
C ILE A 384 -1.15 -13.89 -26.81
N GLY A 385 -2.47 -13.74 -27.00
CA GLY A 385 -3.22 -14.46 -28.03
C GLY A 385 -2.69 -14.21 -29.44
N LEU A 386 -2.37 -12.94 -29.74
CA LEU A 386 -1.78 -12.57 -31.03
C LEU A 386 -0.37 -13.16 -31.21
N PHE A 387 0.50 -13.03 -30.20
CA PHE A 387 1.90 -13.45 -30.30
C PHE A 387 2.01 -14.99 -30.42
N PHE A 388 1.37 -15.73 -29.53
CA PHE A 388 1.45 -17.20 -29.52
C PHE A 388 0.51 -17.84 -30.55
N GLY A 389 -0.55 -17.18 -30.98
CA GLY A 389 -1.43 -17.60 -32.06
C GLY A 389 -0.85 -17.40 -33.46
N MET A 390 0.13 -16.49 -33.59
CA MET A 390 0.72 -16.16 -34.90
C MET A 390 1.38 -17.36 -35.58
N TYR A 391 2.19 -18.13 -34.84
CA TYR A 391 2.90 -19.27 -35.42
C TYR A 391 1.95 -20.36 -35.95
N PRO A 392 0.95 -20.88 -35.19
CA PRO A 392 0.00 -21.85 -35.72
C PRO A 392 -0.87 -21.26 -36.86
N ALA A 393 -1.27 -19.99 -36.79
CA ALA A 393 -2.05 -19.35 -37.82
C ALA A 393 -1.29 -19.24 -39.17
N VAL A 394 0.00 -18.88 -39.14
CA VAL A 394 0.86 -18.91 -40.35
C VAL A 394 1.04 -20.31 -40.89
N LYS A 395 1.20 -21.32 -40.00
CA LYS A 395 1.33 -22.72 -40.41
C LYS A 395 0.04 -23.19 -41.11
N ALA A 396 -1.12 -22.87 -40.60
CA ALA A 396 -2.41 -23.16 -41.21
C ALA A 396 -2.59 -22.46 -42.57
N ALA A 397 -2.23 -21.19 -42.65
CA ALA A 397 -2.33 -20.38 -43.88
C ALA A 397 -1.43 -20.89 -45.03
N ARG A 398 -0.31 -21.57 -44.71
CA ARG A 398 0.64 -22.07 -45.67
C ARG A 398 0.43 -23.54 -46.09
N LEU A 399 -0.61 -24.21 -45.57
CA LEU A 399 -0.92 -25.60 -45.99
C LEU A 399 -1.21 -25.68 -47.49
N ASP A 400 -0.68 -26.68 -48.17
CA ASP A 400 -0.99 -26.95 -49.56
C ASP A 400 -2.37 -27.62 -49.66
N PRO A 401 -3.29 -27.11 -50.53
CA PRO A 401 -4.60 -27.69 -50.70
C PRO A 401 -4.59 -29.16 -51.14
N VAL A 402 -3.65 -29.55 -52.01
CA VAL A 402 -3.55 -30.89 -52.59
C VAL A 402 -3.11 -31.88 -51.50
N ASP A 403 -2.08 -31.51 -50.72
CA ASP A 403 -1.57 -32.36 -49.63
C ASP A 403 -2.57 -32.44 -48.50
N SER A 404 -3.28 -31.32 -48.20
CA SER A 404 -4.31 -31.28 -47.16
C SER A 404 -5.53 -32.16 -47.44
N LEU A 405 -5.90 -32.36 -48.70
CA LEU A 405 -7.02 -33.22 -49.10
C LEU A 405 -6.67 -34.73 -49.10
N ARG A 406 -5.34 -35.04 -49.14
CA ARG A 406 -4.83 -36.42 -49.05
C ARG A 406 -4.56 -36.89 -47.62
N TYR A 407 -4.69 -36.01 -46.66
CA TYR A 407 -4.49 -36.30 -45.24
C TYR A 407 -5.66 -37.16 -44.72
N GLU A 408 -5.37 -38.40 -44.30
CA GLU A 408 -6.32 -39.30 -43.62
C GLU A 408 -6.35 -39.04 -42.10
#